data_704ac927cc254b7e694edafd3dc9eb69
#
_entry.id   704ac927cc254b7e694edafd3dc9eb69
#
_cell.length_a   1.000
_cell.length_b   1.000
_cell.length_c   1.000
_cell.angle_alpha   90.00
_cell.angle_beta   90.00
_cell.angle_gamma   90.00
#
_symmetry.space_group_name_H-M   'P 1'
#
loop_
_entity.id
_entity.type
_entity.pdbx_description
1 polymer ?
#
loop_
_entity_poly.entity_id
_entity_poly.type
_entity_poly.pdbx_seq_one_letter_code
_entity_poly.pdbx_strand_id
1 'polypeptide(L)'
;MKVLHLGPLWFPVSRDAAGGRETWLAGLIVALDKLGCRNTLLASGDSQTPAELVPVVPRNLVALMTDKLAGEALYYQEHQLTLALARAAEFDVIHSHLSPGVFSLSAVPSIGARVLHTQHTPVWQDFEWFIRQHPDLWLNTVSEFQARKLRAAGARRCFVVHNGIDVASFTFQPQGAGLAFLGRIEAGKGPDIAVAIARQLGLPLTLAGPVIDRELFAQKIEPHLGEQIRYIGVVNHAQKNELLGAAACALLPFRGAEGFGLVSIEAMACGTPVVALANGALPEVVEPGVTGYLAAREEELAALVLPALKLERAQIRQRVAARFDLSVVAGHYLKLYEQIGVANR
;
A
#
# COMPACT_ATOMS: atom_id res chain seq x y z
N MET A 1 -22.92 10.64 3.78
CA MET A 1 -22.47 10.43 2.39
C MET A 1 -22.55 8.95 2.07
N LYS A 2 -23.06 8.59 0.89
CA LYS A 2 -23.12 7.20 0.40
C LYS A 2 -21.98 6.97 -0.60
N VAL A 3 -21.12 5.99 -0.34
CA VAL A 3 -19.94 5.69 -1.15
C VAL A 3 -20.00 4.26 -1.67
N LEU A 4 -19.86 4.09 -2.98
CA LEU A 4 -19.66 2.80 -3.60
C LEU A 4 -18.16 2.56 -3.82
N HIS A 5 -17.61 1.52 -3.22
CA HIS A 5 -16.23 1.10 -3.44
C HIS A 5 -16.16 -0.05 -4.44
N LEU A 6 -15.34 0.08 -5.48
CA LEU A 6 -14.99 -1.01 -6.37
C LEU A 6 -13.66 -1.59 -5.91
N GLY A 7 -13.72 -2.70 -5.18
CA GLY A 7 -12.57 -3.37 -4.62
C GLY A 7 -11.91 -4.34 -5.61
N PRO A 8 -10.62 -4.67 -5.44
CA PRO A 8 -9.97 -5.73 -6.20
C PRO A 8 -10.66 -7.08 -5.97
N LEU A 9 -10.62 -7.96 -6.99
CA LEU A 9 -11.21 -9.30 -6.92
C LEU A 9 -10.18 -10.42 -6.69
N TRP A 10 -8.87 -10.07 -6.64
CA TRP A 10 -7.78 -11.05 -6.56
C TRP A 10 -7.70 -11.76 -5.22
N PHE A 11 -7.90 -11.04 -4.13
CA PHE A 11 -7.98 -11.55 -2.77
C PHE A 11 -9.24 -10.99 -2.10
N PRO A 12 -9.75 -11.63 -1.02
CA PRO A 12 -10.86 -11.05 -0.28
C PRO A 12 -10.46 -9.71 0.34
N VAL A 13 -11.35 -8.73 0.32
CA VAL A 13 -11.16 -7.48 1.05
C VAL A 13 -11.40 -7.77 2.54
N SER A 14 -10.32 -7.90 3.30
CA SER A 14 -10.35 -8.20 4.74
C SER A 14 -9.07 -7.68 5.42
N ARG A 15 -9.09 -7.61 6.75
CA ARG A 15 -7.91 -7.17 7.53
C ARG A 15 -6.72 -8.13 7.41
N ASP A 16 -7.00 -9.41 7.18
CA ASP A 16 -6.00 -10.47 7.10
C ASP A 16 -5.74 -10.94 5.66
N ALA A 17 -6.10 -10.13 4.67
CA ALA A 17 -5.88 -10.45 3.28
C ALA A 17 -4.37 -10.55 2.96
N ALA A 18 -4.04 -11.45 2.04
CA ALA A 18 -2.68 -11.55 1.50
C ALA A 18 -2.28 -10.36 0.63
N GLY A 19 -3.25 -9.61 0.09
CA GLY A 19 -3.06 -8.44 -0.74
C GLY A 19 -3.03 -7.14 0.06
N GLY A 20 -2.00 -6.32 -0.12
CA GLY A 20 -1.85 -5.05 0.61
C GLY A 20 -2.96 -4.02 0.28
N ARG A 21 -3.50 -4.02 -0.95
CA ARG A 21 -4.62 -3.15 -1.34
C ARG A 21 -5.91 -3.56 -0.67
N GLU A 22 -6.17 -4.84 -0.61
CA GLU A 22 -7.37 -5.42 -0.01
C GLU A 22 -7.40 -5.17 1.50
N THR A 23 -6.28 -5.38 2.19
CA THR A 23 -6.12 -5.06 3.62
C THR A 23 -6.29 -3.57 3.88
N TRP A 24 -5.68 -2.73 3.05
CA TRP A 24 -5.78 -1.29 3.16
C TRP A 24 -7.23 -0.81 2.94
N LEU A 25 -7.92 -1.31 1.89
CA LEU A 25 -9.31 -0.95 1.60
C LEU A 25 -10.25 -1.37 2.73
N ALA A 26 -10.08 -2.57 3.28
CA ALA A 26 -10.86 -3.02 4.44
C ALA A 26 -10.72 -2.05 5.61
N GLY A 27 -9.50 -1.60 5.91
CA GLY A 27 -9.24 -0.63 6.95
C GLY A 27 -9.81 0.76 6.65
N LEU A 28 -9.70 1.24 5.41
CA LEU A 28 -10.28 2.52 4.99
C LEU A 28 -11.80 2.54 5.16
N ILE A 29 -12.49 1.47 4.76
CA ILE A 29 -13.95 1.35 4.89
C ILE A 29 -14.35 1.46 6.36
N VAL A 30 -13.66 0.75 7.26
CA VAL A 30 -13.91 0.85 8.71
C VAL A 30 -13.72 2.28 9.24
N ALA A 31 -12.70 2.98 8.76
CA ALA A 31 -12.42 4.34 9.20
C ALA A 31 -13.45 5.35 8.63
N LEU A 32 -13.88 5.18 7.39
CA LEU A 32 -14.94 5.99 6.77
C LEU A 32 -16.31 5.76 7.43
N ASP A 33 -16.62 4.53 7.83
CA ASP A 33 -17.84 4.18 8.55
C ASP A 33 -17.92 4.95 9.89
N LYS A 34 -16.80 4.99 10.64
CA LYS A 34 -16.68 5.79 11.87
C LYS A 34 -16.87 7.30 11.66
N LEU A 35 -16.61 7.80 10.45
CA LEU A 35 -16.87 9.19 10.05
C LEU A 35 -18.29 9.42 9.52
N GLY A 36 -19.18 8.41 9.60
CA GLY A 36 -20.59 8.50 9.21
C GLY A 36 -20.83 8.31 7.71
N CYS A 37 -19.89 7.79 6.94
CA CYS A 37 -20.13 7.34 5.58
C CYS A 37 -20.94 6.05 5.57
N ARG A 38 -21.88 5.93 4.62
CA ARG A 38 -22.53 4.64 4.32
C ARG A 38 -21.81 4.02 3.16
N ASN A 39 -21.08 2.94 3.44
CA ASN A 39 -20.22 2.30 2.47
C ASN A 39 -20.89 1.05 1.89
N THR A 40 -20.80 0.88 0.57
CA THR A 40 -21.15 -0.36 -0.14
C THR A 40 -19.90 -0.82 -0.87
N LEU A 41 -19.57 -2.11 -0.82
CA LEU A 41 -18.37 -2.70 -1.43
C LEU A 41 -18.75 -3.71 -2.49
N LEU A 42 -18.33 -3.48 -3.73
CA LEU A 42 -18.31 -4.46 -4.82
C LEU A 42 -16.97 -5.21 -4.77
N ALA A 43 -16.97 -6.45 -4.32
CA ALA A 43 -15.78 -7.29 -4.19
C ALA A 43 -16.14 -8.79 -4.28
N SER A 44 -15.20 -9.68 -3.96
CA SER A 44 -15.48 -11.11 -3.84
C SER A 44 -16.35 -11.42 -2.61
N GLY A 45 -17.21 -12.44 -2.72
CA GLY A 45 -18.20 -12.78 -1.70
C GLY A 45 -17.60 -13.33 -0.39
N ASP A 46 -16.34 -13.72 -0.42
CA ASP A 46 -15.57 -14.12 0.76
C ASP A 46 -14.87 -12.94 1.48
N SER A 47 -15.15 -11.69 1.06
CA SER A 47 -14.67 -10.47 1.72
C SER A 47 -15.33 -10.25 3.08
N GLN A 48 -14.59 -9.64 4.02
CA GLN A 48 -15.03 -9.33 5.38
C GLN A 48 -14.96 -7.83 5.61
N THR A 49 -16.12 -7.17 5.66
CA THR A 49 -16.26 -5.73 5.75
C THR A 49 -17.51 -5.35 6.54
N PRO A 50 -17.53 -4.22 7.28
CA PRO A 50 -18.75 -3.67 7.86
C PRO A 50 -19.66 -3.00 6.82
N ALA A 51 -19.16 -2.72 5.60
CA ALA A 51 -19.96 -2.18 4.51
C ALA A 51 -20.99 -3.20 4.01
N GLU A 52 -22.03 -2.70 3.34
CA GLU A 52 -22.90 -3.55 2.52
C GLU A 52 -22.03 -4.24 1.45
N LEU A 53 -21.87 -5.57 1.55
CA LEU A 53 -21.13 -6.33 0.54
C LEU A 53 -22.05 -6.74 -0.59
N VAL A 54 -21.68 -6.37 -1.82
CA VAL A 54 -22.30 -6.85 -3.06
C VAL A 54 -21.30 -7.77 -3.74
N PRO A 55 -21.50 -9.09 -3.68
CA PRO A 55 -20.55 -10.04 -4.24
C PRO A 55 -20.58 -10.01 -5.78
N VAL A 56 -19.42 -9.72 -6.37
CA VAL A 56 -19.21 -9.78 -7.83
C VAL A 56 -18.96 -11.22 -8.27
N VAL A 57 -18.23 -11.96 -7.45
CA VAL A 57 -17.87 -13.36 -7.60
C VAL A 57 -18.07 -14.07 -6.26
N PRO A 58 -18.37 -15.37 -6.22
CA PRO A 58 -18.62 -16.07 -4.95
C PRO A 58 -17.38 -16.12 -4.05
N ARG A 59 -16.18 -16.26 -4.61
CA ARG A 59 -14.88 -16.26 -3.92
C ARG A 59 -13.86 -15.49 -4.74
N ASN A 60 -12.76 -15.09 -4.11
CA ASN A 60 -11.68 -14.34 -4.76
C ASN A 60 -11.09 -15.10 -5.98
N LEU A 61 -10.55 -14.34 -6.94
CA LEU A 61 -10.10 -14.89 -8.22
C LEU A 61 -8.90 -15.84 -8.07
N VAL A 62 -8.01 -15.61 -7.08
CA VAL A 62 -6.89 -16.52 -6.85
C VAL A 62 -7.41 -17.90 -6.46
N ALA A 63 -8.39 -17.99 -5.57
CA ALA A 63 -9.01 -19.26 -5.20
C ALA A 63 -9.73 -19.91 -6.39
N LEU A 64 -10.54 -19.14 -7.14
CA LEU A 64 -11.27 -19.66 -8.30
C LEU A 64 -10.32 -20.18 -9.39
N MET A 65 -9.22 -19.48 -9.67
CA MET A 65 -8.23 -19.91 -10.66
C MET A 65 -7.45 -21.14 -10.18
N THR A 66 -7.12 -21.21 -8.90
CA THR A 66 -6.47 -22.38 -8.30
C THR A 66 -7.34 -23.62 -8.43
N ASP A 67 -8.65 -23.47 -8.21
CA ASP A 67 -9.63 -24.56 -8.38
C ASP A 67 -10.03 -24.81 -9.84
N LYS A 68 -9.43 -24.11 -10.82
CA LYS A 68 -9.73 -24.17 -12.25
C LYS A 68 -11.20 -23.80 -12.59
N LEU A 69 -11.84 -22.99 -11.78
CA LEU A 69 -13.20 -22.48 -11.98
C LEU A 69 -13.23 -21.11 -12.66
N ALA A 70 -12.08 -20.46 -12.82
CA ALA A 70 -11.91 -19.20 -13.54
C ALA A 70 -10.63 -19.24 -14.37
N GLY A 71 -10.65 -18.58 -15.56
CA GLY A 71 -9.51 -18.46 -16.45
C GLY A 71 -9.05 -17.02 -16.66
N GLU A 72 -10.00 -16.11 -16.90
CA GLU A 72 -9.72 -14.72 -17.25
C GLU A 72 -10.39 -13.72 -16.31
N ALA A 73 -9.61 -12.85 -15.68
CA ALA A 73 -10.10 -11.86 -14.74
C ALA A 73 -10.97 -10.77 -15.39
N LEU A 74 -10.78 -10.50 -16.69
CA LEU A 74 -11.46 -9.42 -17.40
C LEU A 74 -12.99 -9.54 -17.35
N TYR A 75 -13.54 -10.74 -17.55
CA TYR A 75 -15.00 -10.94 -17.52
C TYR A 75 -15.61 -10.58 -16.16
N TYR A 76 -14.93 -10.87 -15.08
CA TYR A 76 -15.38 -10.55 -13.73
C TYR A 76 -15.28 -9.05 -13.43
N GLN A 77 -14.25 -8.39 -13.97
CA GLN A 77 -14.11 -6.93 -13.87
C GLN A 77 -15.19 -6.20 -14.68
N GLU A 78 -15.53 -6.68 -15.88
CA GLU A 78 -16.64 -6.17 -16.68
C GLU A 78 -17.99 -6.38 -15.99
N HIS A 79 -18.18 -7.53 -15.34
CA HIS A 79 -19.40 -7.75 -14.54
C HIS A 79 -19.47 -6.78 -13.35
N GLN A 80 -18.34 -6.54 -12.65
CA GLN A 80 -18.25 -5.55 -11.58
C GLN A 80 -18.62 -4.15 -12.06
N LEU A 81 -18.15 -3.77 -13.26
CA LEU A 81 -18.49 -2.51 -13.90
C LEU A 81 -20.00 -2.41 -14.19
N THR A 82 -20.60 -3.48 -14.71
CA THR A 82 -22.05 -3.57 -14.98
C THR A 82 -22.85 -3.38 -13.69
N LEU A 83 -22.47 -4.02 -12.60
CA LEU A 83 -23.11 -3.85 -11.29
C LEU A 83 -22.97 -2.42 -10.76
N ALA A 84 -21.78 -1.82 -10.92
CA ALA A 84 -21.55 -0.44 -10.52
C ALA A 84 -22.44 0.54 -11.29
N LEU A 85 -22.57 0.36 -12.61
CA LEU A 85 -23.46 1.17 -13.47
C LEU A 85 -24.92 1.04 -13.07
N ALA A 86 -25.40 -0.18 -12.83
CA ALA A 86 -26.78 -0.44 -12.46
C ALA A 86 -27.19 0.26 -11.14
N ARG A 87 -26.25 0.41 -10.22
CA ARG A 87 -26.50 0.99 -8.90
C ARG A 87 -25.99 2.43 -8.73
N ALA A 88 -25.33 3.00 -9.73
CA ALA A 88 -24.62 4.28 -9.63
C ALA A 88 -25.48 5.44 -9.10
N ALA A 89 -26.78 5.45 -9.40
CA ALA A 89 -27.71 6.49 -8.95
C ALA A 89 -27.93 6.52 -7.41
N GLU A 90 -27.62 5.42 -6.73
CA GLU A 90 -27.82 5.29 -5.27
C GLU A 90 -26.72 6.02 -4.45
N PHE A 91 -25.60 6.40 -5.07
CA PHE A 91 -24.39 6.84 -4.39
C PHE A 91 -24.01 8.27 -4.73
N ASP A 92 -23.46 8.97 -3.72
CA ASP A 92 -22.92 10.32 -3.87
C ASP A 92 -21.53 10.27 -4.57
N VAL A 93 -20.73 9.24 -4.29
CA VAL A 93 -19.40 9.00 -4.85
C VAL A 93 -19.22 7.53 -5.19
N ILE A 94 -18.58 7.27 -6.33
CA ILE A 94 -18.08 5.95 -6.73
C ILE A 94 -16.55 5.99 -6.66
N HIS A 95 -15.97 5.20 -5.75
CA HIS A 95 -14.53 5.15 -5.55
C HIS A 95 -13.95 3.85 -6.06
N SER A 96 -13.23 3.94 -7.18
CA SER A 96 -12.56 2.80 -7.79
C SER A 96 -11.15 2.64 -7.27
N HIS A 97 -10.82 1.43 -6.80
CA HIS A 97 -9.48 0.99 -6.43
C HIS A 97 -8.88 0.06 -7.49
N LEU A 98 -9.50 0.03 -8.66
CA LEU A 98 -9.11 -0.80 -9.80
C LEU A 98 -8.38 0.03 -10.84
N SER A 99 -7.54 -0.62 -11.60
CA SER A 99 -6.96 -0.06 -12.83
C SER A 99 -6.65 -1.22 -13.80
N PRO A 100 -6.71 -1.02 -15.12
CA PRO A 100 -7.19 0.15 -15.86
C PRO A 100 -8.65 0.12 -16.30
N GLY A 101 -9.35 -1.01 -16.27
CA GLY A 101 -10.63 -1.25 -16.96
C GLY A 101 -11.84 -0.36 -16.61
N VAL A 102 -11.85 0.25 -15.41
CA VAL A 102 -13.04 0.98 -14.91
C VAL A 102 -13.05 2.49 -15.18
N PHE A 103 -12.09 3.01 -15.91
CA PHE A 103 -12.09 4.44 -16.30
C PHE A 103 -13.27 4.81 -17.20
N SER A 104 -13.83 3.84 -17.90
CA SER A 104 -15.06 4.01 -18.70
C SER A 104 -16.26 4.51 -17.88
N LEU A 105 -16.33 4.25 -16.58
CA LEU A 105 -17.36 4.83 -15.70
C LEU A 105 -17.37 6.36 -15.77
N SER A 106 -16.19 6.98 -15.89
CA SER A 106 -16.07 8.44 -15.97
C SER A 106 -16.57 9.03 -17.29
N ALA A 107 -16.75 8.21 -18.31
CA ALA A 107 -17.31 8.62 -19.60
C ALA A 107 -18.86 8.64 -19.59
N VAL A 108 -19.51 8.10 -18.57
CA VAL A 108 -20.96 8.10 -18.45
C VAL A 108 -21.45 9.46 -17.93
N PRO A 109 -22.19 10.26 -18.73
CA PRO A 109 -22.50 11.66 -18.35
C PRO A 109 -23.21 11.83 -17.01
N SER A 110 -24.09 10.89 -16.64
CA SER A 110 -24.89 10.97 -15.42
C SER A 110 -24.11 10.64 -14.13
N ILE A 111 -22.94 10.01 -14.24
CA ILE A 111 -22.18 9.53 -13.08
C ILE A 111 -20.70 9.88 -13.12
N GLY A 112 -20.15 10.15 -14.30
CA GLY A 112 -18.69 10.28 -14.52
C GLY A 112 -18.03 11.32 -13.64
N ALA A 113 -18.72 12.42 -13.38
CA ALA A 113 -18.24 13.47 -12.51
C ALA A 113 -18.15 13.05 -11.02
N ARG A 114 -18.76 11.92 -10.62
CA ARG A 114 -18.75 11.39 -9.25
C ARG A 114 -17.80 10.21 -9.06
N VAL A 115 -17.03 9.85 -10.07
CA VAL A 115 -16.12 8.71 -10.05
C VAL A 115 -14.71 9.16 -9.67
N LEU A 116 -14.21 8.70 -8.54
CA LEU A 116 -12.83 8.86 -8.11
C LEU A 116 -12.04 7.57 -8.41
N HIS A 117 -10.88 7.70 -9.02
CA HIS A 117 -9.96 6.57 -9.24
C HIS A 117 -8.71 6.73 -8.38
N THR A 118 -8.44 5.78 -7.48
CA THR A 118 -7.18 5.74 -6.74
C THR A 118 -6.18 4.83 -7.43
N GLN A 119 -5.05 5.41 -7.83
CA GLN A 119 -3.92 4.71 -8.43
C GLN A 119 -3.01 4.14 -7.36
N HIS A 120 -3.06 2.81 -7.16
CA HIS A 120 -2.23 2.09 -6.19
C HIS A 120 -0.96 1.47 -6.81
N THR A 121 -0.98 1.23 -8.11
CA THR A 121 0.14 0.61 -8.85
C THR A 121 1.07 1.67 -9.45
N PRO A 122 2.28 1.32 -9.87
CA PRO A 122 3.16 2.26 -10.55
C PRO A 122 2.50 2.90 -11.78
N VAL A 123 2.86 4.15 -12.04
CA VAL A 123 2.42 4.87 -13.24
C VAL A 123 3.35 4.51 -14.40
N TRP A 124 2.82 3.77 -15.37
CA TRP A 124 3.50 3.35 -16.59
C TRP A 124 3.18 4.28 -17.77
N GLN A 125 3.95 4.21 -18.85
CA GLN A 125 3.80 5.07 -20.03
C GLN A 125 2.43 4.95 -20.71
N ASP A 126 1.83 3.79 -20.74
CA ASP A 126 0.47 3.57 -21.26
C ASP A 126 -0.59 4.29 -20.44
N PHE A 127 -0.45 4.34 -19.11
CA PHE A 127 -1.33 5.12 -18.26
C PHE A 127 -1.12 6.63 -18.46
N GLU A 128 0.13 7.10 -18.60
CA GLU A 128 0.41 8.50 -18.95
C GLU A 128 -0.20 8.87 -20.29
N TRP A 129 -0.12 7.96 -21.30
CA TRP A 129 -0.79 8.15 -22.59
C TRP A 129 -2.30 8.26 -22.41
N PHE A 130 -2.91 7.37 -21.62
CA PHE A 130 -4.35 7.38 -21.36
C PHE A 130 -4.79 8.70 -20.69
N ILE A 131 -4.03 9.20 -19.74
CA ILE A 131 -4.31 10.49 -19.07
C ILE A 131 -4.27 11.67 -20.05
N ARG A 132 -3.36 11.66 -21.02
CA ARG A 132 -3.35 12.69 -22.07
C ARG A 132 -4.64 12.73 -22.88
N GLN A 133 -5.32 11.59 -23.06
CA GLN A 133 -6.61 11.52 -23.74
C GLN A 133 -7.79 11.89 -22.81
N HIS A 134 -7.63 11.73 -21.49
CA HIS A 134 -8.68 11.90 -20.49
C HIS A 134 -8.20 12.76 -19.29
N PRO A 135 -7.83 14.05 -19.52
CA PRO A 135 -7.18 14.86 -18.48
C PRO A 135 -8.08 15.28 -17.32
N ASP A 136 -9.40 15.18 -17.48
CA ASP A 136 -10.39 15.65 -16.51
C ASP A 136 -10.89 14.58 -15.53
N LEU A 137 -10.28 13.38 -15.55
CA LEU A 137 -10.59 12.33 -14.57
C LEU A 137 -10.27 12.79 -13.14
N TRP A 138 -11.15 12.44 -12.19
CA TRP A 138 -10.85 12.57 -10.78
C TRP A 138 -9.91 11.45 -10.37
N LEU A 139 -8.66 11.80 -10.17
CA LEU A 139 -7.60 10.87 -9.81
C LEU A 139 -7.10 11.16 -8.41
N ASN A 140 -6.90 10.11 -7.65
CA ASN A 140 -6.08 10.12 -6.45
C ASN A 140 -4.87 9.23 -6.66
N THR A 141 -3.72 9.64 -6.13
CA THR A 141 -2.53 8.81 -6.03
C THR A 141 -2.13 8.66 -4.57
N VAL A 142 -1.40 7.61 -4.28
CA VAL A 142 -0.95 7.32 -2.91
C VAL A 142 0.34 8.06 -2.52
N SER A 143 0.90 8.84 -3.45
CA SER A 143 2.09 9.66 -3.22
C SER A 143 2.21 10.82 -4.20
N GLU A 144 2.90 11.86 -3.80
CA GLU A 144 3.26 12.98 -4.68
C GLU A 144 4.21 12.54 -5.80
N PHE A 145 5.05 11.53 -5.53
CA PHE A 145 5.89 10.91 -6.55
C PHE A 145 5.08 10.39 -7.74
N GLN A 146 3.96 9.71 -7.50
CA GLN A 146 3.07 9.26 -8.57
C GLN A 146 2.30 10.42 -9.19
N ALA A 147 1.80 11.36 -8.36
CA ALA A 147 1.01 12.50 -8.83
C ALA A 147 1.78 13.39 -9.81
N ARG A 148 3.08 13.61 -9.58
CA ARG A 148 3.93 14.40 -10.50
C ARG A 148 3.92 13.83 -11.92
N LYS A 149 3.99 12.50 -12.06
CA LYS A 149 3.94 11.85 -13.39
C LYS A 149 2.60 12.07 -14.07
N LEU A 150 1.49 11.92 -13.34
CA LEU A 150 0.15 12.11 -13.91
C LEU A 150 -0.13 13.58 -14.24
N ARG A 151 0.30 14.52 -13.40
CA ARG A 151 0.19 15.96 -13.70
C ARG A 151 1.05 16.35 -14.89
N ALA A 152 2.27 15.82 -15.01
CA ALA A 152 3.12 16.01 -16.19
C ALA A 152 2.50 15.42 -17.46
N ALA A 153 1.71 14.36 -17.35
CA ALA A 153 0.92 13.80 -18.44
C ALA A 153 -0.36 14.60 -18.75
N GLY A 154 -0.68 15.65 -17.99
CA GLY A 154 -1.80 16.55 -18.24
C GLY A 154 -3.03 16.35 -17.36
N ALA A 155 -2.97 15.49 -16.31
CA ALA A 155 -4.07 15.32 -15.38
C ALA A 155 -4.41 16.65 -14.66
N ARG A 156 -5.64 17.13 -14.80
CA ARG A 156 -6.11 18.40 -14.24
C ARG A 156 -6.66 18.24 -12.81
N ARG A 157 -7.16 17.06 -12.48
CA ARG A 157 -7.80 16.73 -11.19
C ARG A 157 -7.07 15.56 -10.54
N CYS A 158 -5.80 15.77 -10.20
CA CYS A 158 -4.94 14.76 -9.58
C CYS A 158 -4.60 15.17 -8.15
N PHE A 159 -5.15 14.44 -7.19
CA PHE A 159 -5.01 14.63 -5.76
C PHE A 159 -4.04 13.62 -5.17
N VAL A 160 -3.58 13.88 -3.96
CA VAL A 160 -2.74 12.96 -3.20
C VAL A 160 -3.39 12.73 -1.85
N VAL A 161 -3.83 11.50 -1.63
CA VAL A 161 -4.16 10.99 -0.31
C VAL A 161 -3.25 9.78 -0.09
N HIS A 162 -2.31 9.92 0.85
CA HIS A 162 -1.36 8.87 1.18
C HIS A 162 -2.08 7.61 1.67
N ASN A 163 -1.44 6.46 1.51
CA ASN A 163 -1.90 5.25 2.18
C ASN A 163 -1.75 5.41 3.70
N GLY A 164 -2.56 4.65 4.43
CA GLY A 164 -2.51 4.57 5.87
C GLY A 164 -2.62 3.15 6.38
N ILE A 165 -2.42 2.99 7.66
CA ILE A 165 -2.57 1.73 8.40
C ILE A 165 -3.37 1.96 9.67
N ASP A 166 -3.98 0.92 10.21
CA ASP A 166 -4.52 0.93 11.57
C ASP A 166 -3.35 0.86 12.55
N VAL A 167 -2.86 2.03 12.99
CA VAL A 167 -1.69 2.11 13.89
C VAL A 167 -1.93 1.35 15.19
N ALA A 168 -3.18 1.23 15.65
CA ALA A 168 -3.53 0.49 16.86
C ALA A 168 -3.34 -1.03 16.71
N SER A 169 -3.35 -1.56 15.47
CA SER A 169 -3.07 -2.97 15.20
C SER A 169 -1.59 -3.34 15.27
N PHE A 170 -0.70 -2.35 15.39
CA PHE A 170 0.74 -2.55 15.57
C PHE A 170 1.15 -2.28 17.01
N THR A 171 1.85 -3.23 17.61
CA THR A 171 2.30 -3.15 19.00
C THR A 171 3.55 -2.26 19.08
N PHE A 172 3.48 -1.21 19.88
CA PHE A 172 4.66 -0.40 20.18
C PHE A 172 5.67 -1.20 20.99
N GLN A 173 6.93 -1.15 20.58
CA GLN A 173 8.05 -1.74 21.29
C GLN A 173 9.05 -0.64 21.66
N PRO A 174 9.35 -0.44 22.96
CA PRO A 174 10.26 0.64 23.42
C PRO A 174 11.72 0.35 23.07
N GLN A 175 12.06 -0.90 22.80
CA GLN A 175 13.40 -1.37 22.44
C GLN A 175 13.32 -2.40 21.33
N GLY A 176 14.42 -2.59 20.63
CA GLY A 176 14.57 -3.61 19.61
C GLY A 176 16.02 -4.05 19.47
N ALA A 177 16.24 -5.18 18.80
CA ALA A 177 17.57 -5.74 18.56
C ALA A 177 17.71 -6.18 17.09
N GLY A 178 18.92 -6.02 16.53
CA GLY A 178 19.18 -6.42 15.15
C GLY A 178 18.40 -5.62 14.10
N LEU A 179 18.39 -6.15 12.90
CA LEU A 179 17.81 -5.52 11.73
C LEU A 179 16.66 -6.38 11.19
N ALA A 180 15.66 -5.76 10.59
CA ALA A 180 14.61 -6.45 9.86
C ALA A 180 14.58 -5.99 8.40
N PHE A 181 14.34 -6.95 7.50
CA PHE A 181 13.95 -6.71 6.12
C PHE A 181 12.59 -7.38 5.89
N LEU A 182 11.63 -6.63 5.37
CA LEU A 182 10.34 -7.17 4.98
C LEU A 182 10.00 -6.74 3.55
N GLY A 183 9.87 -7.71 2.67
CA GLY A 183 9.56 -7.46 1.27
C GLY A 183 9.73 -8.72 0.43
N ARG A 184 9.28 -8.66 -0.83
CA ARG A 184 9.55 -9.71 -1.79
C ARG A 184 11.05 -9.90 -1.94
N ILE A 185 11.50 -11.14 -1.97
CA ILE A 185 12.91 -11.46 -2.22
C ILE A 185 13.12 -11.41 -3.74
N GLU A 186 13.49 -10.23 -4.21
CA GLU A 186 13.76 -9.88 -5.61
C GLU A 186 14.73 -8.70 -5.68
N ALA A 187 15.45 -8.55 -6.78
CA ALA A 187 16.49 -7.53 -6.94
C ALA A 187 15.99 -6.10 -6.69
N GLY A 188 14.76 -5.79 -7.12
CA GLY A 188 14.15 -4.45 -6.93
C GLY A 188 13.94 -4.06 -5.47
N LYS A 189 13.83 -5.03 -4.54
CA LYS A 189 13.66 -4.79 -3.10
C LYS A 189 14.99 -4.79 -2.33
N GLY A 190 16.10 -5.23 -2.94
CA GLY A 190 17.44 -5.16 -2.37
C GLY A 190 17.69 -6.00 -1.12
N PRO A 191 17.17 -7.23 -0.97
CA PRO A 191 17.46 -8.07 0.19
C PRO A 191 18.95 -8.42 0.30
N ASP A 192 19.66 -8.50 -0.81
CA ASP A 192 21.10 -8.68 -0.90
C ASP A 192 21.88 -7.50 -0.27
N ILE A 193 21.40 -6.27 -0.43
CA ILE A 193 21.98 -5.09 0.24
C ILE A 193 21.78 -5.21 1.75
N ALA A 194 20.57 -5.60 2.19
CA ALA A 194 20.30 -5.78 3.62
C ALA A 194 21.24 -6.82 4.25
N VAL A 195 21.49 -7.94 3.57
CA VAL A 195 22.46 -8.97 3.98
C VAL A 195 23.90 -8.38 4.04
N ALA A 196 24.31 -7.65 3.01
CA ALA A 196 25.64 -7.03 2.97
C ALA A 196 25.85 -6.05 4.12
N ILE A 197 24.87 -5.19 4.41
CA ILE A 197 24.91 -4.23 5.51
C ILE A 197 24.99 -4.95 6.87
N ALA A 198 24.15 -5.96 7.09
CA ALA A 198 24.15 -6.72 8.34
C ALA A 198 25.51 -7.36 8.62
N ARG A 199 26.12 -7.97 7.58
CA ARG A 199 27.47 -8.55 7.66
C ARG A 199 28.55 -7.51 7.91
N GLN A 200 28.50 -6.38 7.22
CA GLN A 200 29.44 -5.27 7.39
C GLN A 200 29.43 -4.72 8.81
N LEU A 201 28.24 -4.60 9.41
CA LEU A 201 28.07 -4.02 10.75
C LEU A 201 28.13 -5.08 11.87
N GLY A 202 28.19 -6.37 11.55
CA GLY A 202 28.13 -7.45 12.53
C GLY A 202 26.81 -7.50 13.30
N LEU A 203 25.71 -7.05 12.70
CA LEU A 203 24.38 -7.02 13.33
C LEU A 203 23.51 -8.18 12.86
N PRO A 204 22.69 -8.78 13.75
CA PRO A 204 21.71 -9.77 13.34
C PRO A 204 20.70 -9.18 12.35
N LEU A 205 20.26 -10.00 11.37
CA LEU A 205 19.24 -9.63 10.40
C LEU A 205 18.21 -10.75 10.27
N THR A 206 16.92 -10.37 10.31
CA THR A 206 15.83 -11.27 9.94
C THR A 206 15.16 -10.76 8.67
N LEU A 207 15.12 -11.62 7.63
CA LEU A 207 14.43 -11.36 6.37
C LEU A 207 13.10 -12.09 6.34
N ALA A 208 12.05 -11.43 5.83
CA ALA A 208 10.75 -12.04 5.59
C ALA A 208 10.15 -11.59 4.25
N GLY A 209 9.37 -12.48 3.66
CA GLY A 209 8.62 -12.25 2.43
C GLY A 209 8.75 -13.39 1.42
N PRO A 210 7.93 -13.40 0.35
CA PRO A 210 7.98 -14.46 -0.66
C PRO A 210 9.24 -14.37 -1.52
N VAL A 211 9.83 -15.52 -1.81
CA VAL A 211 10.94 -15.64 -2.78
C VAL A 211 10.36 -15.59 -4.20
N ILE A 212 10.58 -14.47 -4.88
CA ILE A 212 10.18 -14.27 -6.27
C ILE A 212 11.36 -14.62 -7.19
N ASP A 213 12.55 -14.12 -6.85
CA ASP A 213 13.80 -14.40 -7.56
C ASP A 213 14.57 -15.50 -6.81
N ARG A 214 14.42 -16.73 -7.28
CA ARG A 214 15.08 -17.91 -6.69
C ARG A 214 16.60 -17.90 -6.88
N GLU A 215 17.06 -17.33 -7.99
CA GLU A 215 18.48 -17.26 -8.29
C GLU A 215 19.18 -16.26 -7.36
N LEU A 216 18.60 -15.08 -7.20
CA LEU A 216 19.07 -14.08 -6.21
C LEU A 216 19.11 -14.69 -4.81
N PHE A 217 18.05 -15.40 -4.40
CA PHE A 217 17.99 -16.03 -3.09
C PHE A 217 19.14 -17.04 -2.91
N ALA A 218 19.29 -17.98 -3.84
CA ALA A 218 20.31 -19.02 -3.76
C ALA A 218 21.76 -18.48 -3.81
N GLN A 219 22.00 -17.40 -4.57
CA GLN A 219 23.35 -16.86 -4.74
C GLN A 219 23.73 -15.80 -3.70
N LYS A 220 22.77 -15.00 -3.22
CA LYS A 220 23.04 -13.79 -2.42
C LYS A 220 22.50 -13.83 -0.99
N ILE A 221 21.56 -14.71 -0.69
CA ILE A 221 20.92 -14.78 0.64
C ILE A 221 21.28 -16.10 1.32
N GLU A 222 20.94 -17.22 0.70
CA GLU A 222 21.07 -18.56 1.27
C GLU A 222 22.49 -18.88 1.79
N PRO A 223 23.60 -18.52 1.10
CA PRO A 223 24.96 -18.79 1.59
C PRO A 223 25.31 -18.04 2.89
N HIS A 224 24.52 -17.07 3.27
CA HIS A 224 24.75 -16.24 4.47
C HIS A 224 23.79 -16.55 5.62
N LEU A 225 22.84 -17.47 5.40
CA LEU A 225 21.89 -17.88 6.45
C LEU A 225 22.60 -18.67 7.56
N GLY A 226 22.23 -18.37 8.79
CA GLY A 226 22.79 -18.98 10.00
C GLY A 226 22.25 -18.29 11.26
N GLU A 227 23.05 -18.27 12.31
CA GLU A 227 22.63 -17.66 13.59
C GLU A 227 22.39 -16.16 13.50
N GLN A 228 23.21 -15.45 12.73
CA GLN A 228 23.17 -13.99 12.60
C GLN A 228 22.16 -13.52 11.52
N ILE A 229 21.98 -14.26 10.45
CA ILE A 229 21.11 -13.89 9.34
C ILE A 229 20.08 -14.99 9.16
N ARG A 230 18.80 -14.64 9.31
CA ARG A 230 17.70 -15.59 9.25
C ARG A 230 16.71 -15.19 8.15
N TYR A 231 16.18 -16.19 7.44
CA TYR A 231 15.03 -16.03 6.57
C TYR A 231 13.86 -16.85 7.14
N ILE A 232 12.72 -16.18 7.37
CA ILE A 232 11.57 -16.78 8.05
C ILE A 232 10.36 -17.02 7.13
N GLY A 233 10.54 -16.81 5.81
CA GLY A 233 9.47 -17.03 4.83
C GLY A 233 8.44 -15.91 4.78
N VAL A 234 7.24 -16.26 4.32
CA VAL A 234 6.09 -15.35 4.27
C VAL A 234 5.48 -15.24 5.67
N VAL A 235 5.19 -14.02 6.09
CA VAL A 235 4.67 -13.74 7.44
C VAL A 235 3.23 -13.22 7.37
N ASN A 236 2.40 -13.63 8.33
CA ASN A 236 1.08 -13.03 8.56
C ASN A 236 1.18 -11.72 9.33
N HIS A 237 0.04 -11.06 9.60
CA HIS A 237 0.02 -9.77 10.30
C HIS A 237 0.67 -9.83 11.70
N ALA A 238 0.38 -10.86 12.49
CA ALA A 238 0.95 -11.01 13.83
C ALA A 238 2.48 -11.22 13.80
N GLN A 239 2.96 -12.09 12.92
CA GLN A 239 4.39 -12.33 12.72
C GLN A 239 5.11 -11.10 12.15
N LYS A 240 4.45 -10.34 11.25
CA LYS A 240 4.97 -9.07 10.73
C LYS A 240 5.12 -8.05 11.86
N ASN A 241 4.12 -7.91 12.70
CA ASN A 241 4.12 -7.02 13.85
C ASN A 241 5.26 -7.37 14.84
N GLU A 242 5.43 -8.65 15.13
CA GLU A 242 6.53 -9.14 15.96
C GLU A 242 7.89 -8.84 15.33
N LEU A 243 8.09 -9.20 14.05
CA LEU A 243 9.34 -8.96 13.31
C LEU A 243 9.72 -7.48 13.34
N LEU A 244 8.79 -6.60 12.94
CA LEU A 244 9.06 -5.18 12.85
C LEU A 244 9.25 -4.53 14.22
N GLY A 245 8.47 -4.96 15.23
CA GLY A 245 8.58 -4.44 16.59
C GLY A 245 9.87 -4.85 17.30
N ALA A 246 10.29 -6.11 17.11
CA ALA A 246 11.51 -6.64 17.73
C ALA A 246 12.80 -6.06 17.14
N ALA A 247 12.76 -5.51 15.92
CA ALA A 247 13.93 -4.96 15.26
C ALA A 247 14.35 -3.61 15.86
N ALA A 248 15.67 -3.38 15.95
CA ALA A 248 16.24 -2.08 16.27
C ALA A 248 16.15 -1.10 15.09
N CYS A 249 16.17 -1.62 13.85
CA CYS A 249 16.01 -0.84 12.62
C CYS A 249 15.45 -1.71 11.50
N ALA A 250 14.54 -1.15 10.68
CA ALA A 250 14.09 -1.76 9.45
C ALA A 250 14.93 -1.25 8.26
N LEU A 251 15.53 -2.18 7.51
CA LEU A 251 16.28 -1.87 6.30
C LEU A 251 15.36 -2.08 5.08
N LEU A 252 15.14 -1.00 4.35
CA LEU A 252 14.30 -0.99 3.14
C LEU A 252 15.10 -0.46 1.94
N PRO A 253 16.15 -1.18 1.49
CA PRO A 253 17.08 -0.71 0.45
C PRO A 253 16.49 -0.91 -0.95
N PHE A 254 15.28 -0.42 -1.18
CA PHE A 254 14.51 -0.65 -2.39
C PHE A 254 15.12 0.10 -3.57
N ARG A 255 15.70 -0.65 -4.53
CA ARG A 255 16.25 -0.13 -5.79
C ARG A 255 15.14 0.37 -6.72
N GLY A 256 14.00 -0.34 -6.72
CA GLY A 256 12.84 0.06 -7.48
C GLY A 256 12.12 1.27 -6.88
N ALA A 257 11.51 2.08 -7.73
CA ALA A 257 10.69 3.21 -7.27
C ALA A 257 9.46 2.70 -6.50
N GLU A 258 9.45 2.91 -5.20
CA GLU A 258 8.35 2.51 -4.34
C GLU A 258 7.15 3.45 -4.51
N GLY A 259 5.96 2.89 -4.72
CA GLY A 259 4.74 3.69 -4.91
C GLY A 259 4.32 4.43 -3.64
N PHE A 260 4.51 3.81 -2.46
CA PHE A 260 4.28 4.42 -1.16
C PHE A 260 5.20 3.84 -0.07
N GLY A 261 5.32 2.52 0.04
CA GLY A 261 6.15 1.86 1.05
C GLY A 261 5.41 1.59 2.36
N LEU A 262 4.30 0.85 2.31
CA LEU A 262 3.52 0.48 3.51
C LEU A 262 4.40 -0.11 4.61
N VAL A 263 5.39 -0.95 4.27
CA VAL A 263 6.30 -1.56 5.24
C VAL A 263 7.04 -0.52 6.07
N SER A 264 7.36 0.66 5.52
CA SER A 264 8.01 1.72 6.29
C SER A 264 7.10 2.26 7.38
N ILE A 265 5.83 2.56 7.08
CA ILE A 265 4.88 3.04 8.10
C ILE A 265 4.48 1.94 9.09
N GLU A 266 4.47 0.68 8.69
CA GLU A 266 4.25 -0.47 9.55
C GLU A 266 5.39 -0.63 10.58
N ALA A 267 6.65 -0.54 10.14
CA ALA A 267 7.81 -0.55 11.04
C ALA A 267 7.77 0.64 12.02
N MET A 268 7.56 1.83 11.49
CA MET A 268 7.48 3.05 12.29
C MET A 268 6.29 3.05 13.26
N ALA A 269 5.18 2.38 12.94
CA ALA A 269 4.06 2.18 13.87
C ALA A 269 4.44 1.32 15.08
N CYS A 270 5.36 0.37 14.91
CA CYS A 270 5.97 -0.36 16.03
C CYS A 270 7.00 0.48 16.81
N GLY A 271 7.32 1.70 16.36
CA GLY A 271 8.39 2.54 16.89
C GLY A 271 9.76 2.26 16.26
N THR A 272 9.86 1.39 15.26
CA THR A 272 11.12 0.98 14.64
C THR A 272 11.53 1.98 13.57
N PRO A 273 12.74 2.58 13.68
CA PRO A 273 13.27 3.50 12.69
C PRO A 273 13.53 2.77 11.36
N VAL A 274 13.46 3.53 10.27
CA VAL A 274 13.67 3.02 8.91
C VAL A 274 14.95 3.60 8.32
N VAL A 275 15.77 2.74 7.70
CA VAL A 275 16.87 3.16 6.81
C VAL A 275 16.55 2.65 5.40
N ALA A 276 16.49 3.57 4.45
CA ALA A 276 16.04 3.25 3.10
C ALA A 276 16.79 4.06 2.03
N LEU A 277 16.68 3.63 0.76
CA LEU A 277 17.05 4.46 -0.38
C LEU A 277 15.98 5.53 -0.62
N ALA A 278 16.41 6.72 -1.02
CA ALA A 278 15.54 7.85 -1.34
C ALA A 278 14.80 7.66 -2.69
N ASN A 279 14.19 6.49 -2.89
CA ASN A 279 13.52 6.12 -4.14
C ASN A 279 12.00 6.19 -4.03
N GLY A 280 11.35 6.63 -5.12
CA GLY A 280 9.90 6.69 -5.20
C GLY A 280 9.30 7.64 -4.16
N ALA A 281 8.35 7.13 -3.39
CA ALA A 281 7.63 7.89 -2.36
C ALA A 281 8.32 7.86 -0.98
N LEU A 282 9.40 7.11 -0.78
CA LEU A 282 10.06 7.02 0.54
C LEU A 282 10.47 8.37 1.12
N PRO A 283 10.92 9.38 0.32
CA PRO A 283 11.17 10.74 0.82
C PRO A 283 9.94 11.49 1.35
N GLU A 284 8.73 11.04 1.00
CA GLU A 284 7.48 11.60 1.52
C GLU A 284 7.05 10.95 2.84
N VAL A 285 7.55 9.74 3.10
CA VAL A 285 7.12 8.88 4.22
C VAL A 285 8.10 8.95 5.39
N VAL A 286 9.39 8.84 5.10
CA VAL A 286 10.46 8.85 6.12
C VAL A 286 10.95 10.27 6.34
N GLU A 287 10.91 10.73 7.60
CA GLU A 287 11.43 12.03 8.03
C GLU A 287 12.88 11.84 8.55
N PRO A 288 13.90 12.33 7.80
CA PRO A 288 15.31 12.17 8.22
C PRO A 288 15.58 12.73 9.61
N GLY A 289 16.23 11.94 10.47
CA GLY A 289 16.54 12.34 11.85
C GLY A 289 15.36 12.26 12.82
N VAL A 290 14.15 11.92 12.37
CA VAL A 290 12.96 11.78 13.21
C VAL A 290 12.40 10.36 13.16
N THR A 291 12.09 9.86 11.97
CA THR A 291 11.50 8.52 11.80
C THR A 291 12.45 7.52 11.14
N GLY A 292 13.59 7.99 10.67
CA GLY A 292 14.59 7.17 9.99
C GLY A 292 15.60 8.01 9.26
N TYR A 293 16.27 7.39 8.28
CA TYR A 293 17.22 8.05 7.39
C TYR A 293 17.09 7.53 5.97
N LEU A 294 17.46 8.39 5.02
CA LEU A 294 17.40 8.11 3.58
C LEU A 294 18.78 8.30 2.97
N ALA A 295 19.22 7.34 2.19
CA ALA A 295 20.45 7.40 1.40
C ALA A 295 20.15 7.67 -0.06
N ALA A 296 20.98 8.47 -0.74
CA ALA A 296 20.88 8.66 -2.18
C ALA A 296 21.45 7.43 -2.93
N ARG A 297 22.40 6.72 -2.35
CA ARG A 297 23.11 5.57 -2.95
C ARG A 297 23.24 4.42 -1.97
N GLU A 298 23.37 3.20 -2.49
CA GLU A 298 23.44 1.96 -1.70
C GLU A 298 24.60 1.96 -0.70
N GLU A 299 25.76 2.50 -1.08
CA GLU A 299 26.97 2.53 -0.28
C GLU A 299 26.83 3.39 0.99
N GLU A 300 25.90 4.32 0.99
CA GLU A 300 25.65 5.24 2.10
C GLU A 300 24.76 4.62 3.21
N LEU A 301 24.00 3.56 2.89
CA LEU A 301 23.01 2.97 3.80
C LEU A 301 23.61 2.47 5.10
N ALA A 302 24.75 1.76 5.02
CA ALA A 302 25.38 1.18 6.21
C ALA A 302 25.74 2.24 7.26
N ALA A 303 26.20 3.43 6.83
CA ALA A 303 26.57 4.53 7.72
C ALA A 303 25.36 5.14 8.44
N LEU A 304 24.15 4.98 7.92
CA LEU A 304 22.91 5.54 8.48
C LEU A 304 22.25 4.63 9.52
N VAL A 305 22.67 3.36 9.61
CA VAL A 305 22.07 2.40 10.57
C VAL A 305 22.35 2.82 12.00
N LEU A 306 23.60 3.03 12.39
CA LEU A 306 23.94 3.38 13.78
C LEU A 306 23.32 4.71 14.25
N PRO A 307 23.23 5.78 13.45
CA PRO A 307 22.42 6.95 13.76
C PRO A 307 20.93 6.62 13.94
N ALA A 308 20.34 5.74 13.12
CA ALA A 308 18.94 5.37 13.23
C ALA A 308 18.61 4.66 14.55
N LEU A 309 19.53 3.85 15.08
CA LEU A 309 19.34 3.18 16.37
C LEU A 309 19.19 4.13 17.57
N LYS A 310 19.56 5.41 17.41
CA LYS A 310 19.49 6.43 18.45
C LYS A 310 18.20 7.23 18.44
N LEU A 311 17.32 6.99 17.46
CA LEU A 311 16.06 7.73 17.33
C LEU A 311 15.04 7.29 18.40
N GLU A 312 14.27 8.23 18.88
CA GLU A 312 13.25 8.03 19.91
C GLU A 312 12.03 7.28 19.34
N ARG A 313 11.90 6.00 19.70
CA ARG A 313 10.87 5.10 19.16
C ARG A 313 9.44 5.60 19.40
N ALA A 314 9.17 6.20 20.57
CA ALA A 314 7.86 6.77 20.88
C ALA A 314 7.53 7.94 19.94
N GLN A 315 8.49 8.80 19.64
CA GLN A 315 8.34 9.91 18.70
C GLN A 315 8.09 9.40 17.27
N ILE A 316 8.79 8.34 16.85
CA ILE A 316 8.57 7.69 15.55
C ILE A 316 7.11 7.28 15.42
N ARG A 317 6.58 6.51 16.38
CA ARG A 317 5.17 6.08 16.36
C ARG A 317 4.20 7.26 16.36
N GLN A 318 4.45 8.28 17.18
CA GLN A 318 3.59 9.47 17.24
C GLN A 318 3.52 10.18 15.88
N ARG A 319 4.65 10.31 15.18
CA ARG A 319 4.71 10.92 13.85
C ARG A 319 3.92 10.13 12.82
N VAL A 320 4.03 8.81 12.82
CA VAL A 320 3.27 7.94 11.92
C VAL A 320 1.77 8.00 12.22
N ALA A 321 1.37 7.94 13.50
CA ALA A 321 -0.02 8.03 13.88
C ALA A 321 -0.67 9.35 13.43
N ALA A 322 0.04 10.46 13.58
CA ALA A 322 -0.45 11.79 13.20
C ALA A 322 -0.63 11.97 11.67
N ARG A 323 0.06 11.16 10.85
CA ARG A 323 0.07 11.32 9.38
C ARG A 323 -0.62 10.19 8.64
N PHE A 324 -0.44 8.96 9.10
CA PHE A 324 -0.76 7.75 8.35
C PHE A 324 -1.71 6.81 9.09
N ASP A 325 -2.27 7.20 10.25
CA ASP A 325 -3.37 6.43 10.82
C ASP A 325 -4.59 6.49 9.89
N LEU A 326 -5.27 5.35 9.73
CA LEU A 326 -6.43 5.26 8.83
C LEU A 326 -7.53 6.26 9.19
N SER A 327 -7.67 6.70 10.44
CA SER A 327 -8.61 7.74 10.83
C SER A 327 -8.26 9.09 10.21
N VAL A 328 -6.98 9.44 10.13
CA VAL A 328 -6.47 10.66 9.48
C VAL A 328 -6.65 10.56 7.97
N VAL A 329 -6.26 9.43 7.38
CA VAL A 329 -6.38 9.17 5.94
C VAL A 329 -7.84 9.19 5.48
N ALA A 330 -8.74 8.57 6.23
CA ALA A 330 -10.19 8.61 5.95
C ALA A 330 -10.75 10.05 5.98
N GLY A 331 -10.26 10.89 6.90
CA GLY A 331 -10.60 12.31 6.93
C GLY A 331 -10.17 13.07 5.67
N HIS A 332 -9.03 12.72 5.08
CA HIS A 332 -8.58 13.27 3.79
C HIS A 332 -9.47 12.80 2.63
N TYR A 333 -9.83 11.51 2.59
CA TYR A 333 -10.76 11.00 1.59
C TYR A 333 -12.13 11.64 1.71
N LEU A 334 -12.65 11.83 2.94
CA LEU A 334 -13.94 12.48 3.14
C LEU A 334 -13.96 13.90 2.55
N LYS A 335 -12.91 14.69 2.80
CA LYS A 335 -12.76 16.03 2.18
C LYS A 335 -12.70 15.97 0.65
N LEU A 336 -12.01 14.97 0.08
CA LEU A 336 -11.96 14.80 -1.36
C LEU A 336 -13.34 14.40 -1.93
N TYR A 337 -14.09 13.54 -1.25
CA TYR A 337 -15.46 13.19 -1.64
C TYR A 337 -16.41 14.40 -1.59
N GLU A 338 -16.26 15.26 -0.60
CA GLU A 338 -17.03 16.52 -0.49
C GLU A 338 -16.75 17.44 -1.69
N GLN A 339 -15.48 17.58 -2.11
CA GLN A 339 -15.11 18.34 -3.31
C GLN A 339 -15.76 17.77 -4.58
N ILE A 340 -15.77 16.46 -4.73
CA ILE A 340 -16.44 15.76 -5.84
C ILE A 340 -17.95 16.04 -5.79
N GLY A 341 -18.58 15.96 -4.61
CA GLY A 341 -20.01 16.22 -4.43
C GLY A 341 -20.42 17.67 -4.72
N VAL A 342 -19.58 18.64 -4.38
CA VAL A 342 -19.84 20.07 -4.68
C VAL A 342 -19.71 20.37 -6.15
N ALA A 343 -18.71 19.79 -6.84
CA ALA A 343 -18.50 19.99 -8.28
C ALA A 343 -19.65 19.44 -9.14
N ASN A 344 -20.57 18.71 -8.55
CA ASN A 344 -21.69 18.02 -9.23
C ASN A 344 -23.09 18.61 -8.87
N ARG A 345 -23.13 19.68 -8.09
CA ARG A 345 -24.34 20.47 -7.80
C ARG A 345 -24.38 21.70 -8.69
#